data_bf50a9fec0563522e94030edc03a188f
#
_entry.id   bf50a9fec0563522e94030edc03a188f
#
_cell.length_a   1.000
_cell.length_b   1.000
_cell.length_c   1.000
_cell.angle_alpha   90.00
_cell.angle_beta   90.00
_cell.angle_gamma   90.00
#
_symmetry.space_group_name_H-M   'P 1'
#
loop_
_entity.id
_entity.type
_entity.pdbx_description
1 polymer ?
#
loop_
_entity_poly.entity_id
_entity_poly.type
_entity_poly.pdbx_seq_one_letter_code
_entity_poly.pdbx_strand_id
1 'polypeptide(L)' 'MIDKLQRFVHRLVEDQAFRDTATRDPEGAVSLFGLVGPERHGALKLCARAAGPSEIVPETIWI' A
#
# COMPACT_ATOMS: atom_id res chain seq x y z
N MET A 1 -9.13 19.63 3.91
CA MET A 1 -8.02 19.44 3.03
C MET A 1 -7.53 18.04 3.08
N ILE A 2 -7.25 17.47 1.95
CA ILE A 2 -6.83 16.10 1.90
C ILE A 2 -5.33 16.01 1.88
N ASP A 3 -4.74 15.26 2.75
CA ASP A 3 -3.32 15.19 2.74
C ASP A 3 -2.83 14.12 1.76
N LYS A 4 -1.54 14.05 1.59
CA LYS A 4 -0.97 13.16 0.61
C LYS A 4 -1.24 11.71 0.91
N LEU A 5 -1.23 11.36 2.16
CA LEU A 5 -1.46 9.98 2.54
C LEU A 5 -2.89 9.56 2.20
N GLN A 6 -3.84 10.44 2.43
CA GLN A 6 -5.20 10.15 2.07
C GLN A 6 -5.36 9.95 0.58
N ARG A 7 -4.70 10.77 -0.20
CA ARG A 7 -4.75 10.61 -1.64
C ARG A 7 -4.13 9.31 -2.08
N PHE A 8 -3.06 8.93 -1.43
CA PHE A 8 -2.39 7.68 -1.73
C PHE A 8 -3.32 6.51 -1.47
N VAL A 9 -3.97 6.49 -0.32
CA VAL A 9 -4.87 5.42 0.04
C VAL A 9 -6.05 5.36 -0.92
N HIS A 10 -6.59 6.52 -1.26
CA HIS A 10 -7.71 6.59 -2.15
C HIS A 10 -7.35 6.00 -3.52
N ARG A 11 -6.18 6.36 -4.02
CA ARG A 11 -5.74 5.86 -5.28
C ARG A 11 -5.49 4.37 -5.22
N LEU A 12 -4.96 3.91 -4.12
CA LEU A 12 -4.67 2.51 -3.94
C LEU A 12 -5.96 1.68 -3.99
N VAL A 13 -7.02 2.22 -3.47
CA VAL A 13 -8.28 1.53 -3.46
C VAL A 13 -8.99 1.60 -4.80
N GLU A 14 -8.97 2.73 -5.42
CA GLU A 14 -9.72 2.92 -6.65
C GLU A 14 -9.03 2.52 -7.93
N ASP A 15 -7.75 2.65 -7.98
CA ASP A 15 -7.02 2.41 -9.22
C ASP A 15 -6.29 1.07 -9.15
N GLN A 16 -6.78 0.11 -9.85
CA GLN A 16 -6.18 -1.21 -9.81
C GLN A 16 -4.77 -1.23 -10.40
N ALA A 17 -4.53 -0.43 -11.41
CA ALA A 17 -3.21 -0.36 -12.00
C ALA A 17 -2.21 0.22 -11.00
N PHE A 18 -2.64 1.20 -10.24
CA PHE A 18 -1.78 1.79 -9.25
C PHE A 18 -1.52 0.79 -8.12
N ARG A 19 -2.53 0.03 -7.76
CA ARG A 19 -2.39 -0.99 -6.74
C ARG A 19 -1.37 -2.04 -7.17
N ASP A 20 -1.40 -2.41 -8.42
CA ASP A 20 -0.46 -3.34 -8.97
C ASP A 20 0.95 -2.78 -8.88
N THR A 21 1.12 -1.54 -9.24
CA THR A 21 2.41 -0.88 -9.18
C THR A 21 2.89 -0.81 -7.73
N ALA A 22 2.01 -0.47 -6.83
CA ALA A 22 2.37 -0.36 -5.42
C ALA A 22 2.77 -1.72 -4.85
N THR A 23 2.20 -2.76 -5.36
CA THR A 23 2.53 -4.09 -4.90
C THR A 23 3.91 -4.52 -5.39
N ARG A 24 4.24 -4.15 -6.59
CA ARG A 24 5.51 -4.51 -7.14
C ARG A 24 6.63 -3.61 -6.67
N ASP A 25 6.35 -2.33 -6.56
CA ASP A 25 7.35 -1.35 -6.20
C ASP A 25 6.77 -0.33 -5.23
N PRO A 26 6.61 -0.73 -3.99
CA PRO A 26 5.99 0.16 -3.00
C PRO A 26 6.76 1.45 -2.81
N GLU A 27 8.05 1.39 -2.83
CA GLU A 27 8.83 2.60 -2.63
C GLU A 27 8.67 3.57 -3.77
N GLY A 28 8.61 3.07 -4.98
CA GLY A 28 8.37 3.91 -6.13
C GLY A 28 7.00 4.56 -6.07
N ALA A 29 5.99 3.80 -5.69
CA ALA A 29 4.65 4.31 -5.59
C ALA A 29 4.56 5.40 -4.54
N VAL A 30 5.21 5.19 -3.41
CA VAL A 30 5.20 6.17 -2.34
C VAL A 30 5.94 7.44 -2.78
N SER A 31 7.01 7.28 -3.52
CA SER A 31 7.76 8.41 -4.02
C SER A 31 6.96 9.25 -4.99
N LEU A 32 6.13 8.62 -5.77
CA LEU A 32 5.30 9.34 -6.72
C LEU A 32 4.41 10.35 -6.01
N PHE A 33 3.99 10.05 -4.81
CA PHE A 33 3.15 10.94 -4.07
C PHE A 33 3.93 11.88 -3.16
N GLY A 34 5.24 11.74 -3.12
CA GLY A 34 6.06 12.61 -2.30
C GLY A 34 5.85 12.42 -0.82
N LEU A 35 5.52 11.23 -0.41
CA LEU A 35 5.31 10.97 1.01
C LEU A 35 6.63 10.85 1.73
N VAL A 36 6.70 11.45 2.89
CA VAL A 36 7.92 11.39 3.67
C VAL A 36 7.61 11.19 5.13
N GLY A 37 8.60 10.77 5.88
CA GLY A 37 8.44 10.59 7.32
C GLY A 37 7.40 9.56 7.68
N PRO A 38 6.58 9.85 8.65
CA PRO A 38 5.59 8.87 9.10
C PRO A 38 4.58 8.52 8.01
N GLU A 39 4.30 9.44 7.12
CA GLU A 39 3.38 9.17 6.04
C GLU A 39 3.96 8.11 5.10
N ARG A 40 5.23 8.21 4.83
CA ARG A 40 5.88 7.25 3.98
C ARG A 40 5.85 5.87 4.63
N HIS A 41 6.12 5.83 5.91
CA HIS A 41 6.12 4.58 6.64
C HIS A 41 4.73 3.94 6.63
N GLY A 42 3.71 4.73 6.87
CA GLY A 42 2.34 4.24 6.84
C GLY A 42 1.95 3.74 5.47
N ALA A 43 2.35 4.45 4.44
CA ALA A 43 2.03 4.06 3.09
C ALA A 43 2.71 2.73 2.71
N LEU A 44 3.93 2.55 3.14
CA LEU A 44 4.63 1.31 2.86
C LEU A 44 3.96 0.13 3.57
N LYS A 45 3.46 0.35 4.76
CA LYS A 45 2.75 -0.69 5.46
C LYS A 45 1.46 -1.05 4.71
N LEU A 46 0.78 -0.06 4.19
CA LEU A 46 -0.43 -0.31 3.44
C LEU A 46 -0.13 -1.11 2.17
N CYS A 47 0.96 -0.79 1.52
CA CYS A 47 1.35 -1.53 0.35
C CYS A 47 1.62 -2.99 0.69
N ALA A 48 2.26 -3.22 1.78
CA ALA A 48 2.57 -4.57 2.21
C ALA A 48 1.29 -5.34 2.51
N ARG A 49 0.33 -4.68 3.11
CA ARG A 49 -0.92 -5.32 3.38
C ARG A 49 -1.66 -5.66 2.11
N ALA A 50 -1.65 -4.77 1.16
CA ALA A 50 -2.34 -4.99 -0.09
C ALA A 50 -1.67 -6.11 -0.86
N ALA A 51 -0.39 -6.24 -0.70
CA ALA A 51 0.33 -7.23 -1.47
C ALA A 51 0.13 -8.65 -1.01
N GLY A 52 0.15 -8.89 0.22
CA GLY A 52 0.16 -10.24 0.56
C GLY A 52 -0.43 -10.77 1.78
N PRO A 53 -1.51 -10.31 2.12
CA PRO A 53 -2.12 -10.78 3.29
C PRO A 53 -2.68 -12.14 3.18
N SER A 54 -3.16 -12.42 2.10
CA SER A 54 -3.91 -13.61 2.01
C SER A 54 -3.13 -14.84 2.16
N GLU A 55 -1.95 -14.85 1.75
CA GLU A 55 -1.32 -16.07 1.75
C GLU A 55 -0.89 -16.52 3.09
N ILE A 56 -0.80 -15.69 3.99
CA ILE A 56 -0.40 -16.08 5.23
C ILE A 56 -1.35 -16.79 6.00
N VAL A 57 -2.39 -16.27 6.05
CA VAL A 57 -3.40 -16.78 6.80
C VAL A 57 -3.68 -18.13 6.74
N PRO A 58 -4.02 -18.51 5.73
CA PRO A 58 -4.60 -19.75 5.59
C PRO A 58 -3.96 -20.84 6.30
N GLU A 59 -2.91 -21.16 5.96
CA GLU A 59 -2.47 -22.33 6.42
C GLU A 59 -2.34 -22.41 7.84
N THR A 60 -2.12 -21.42 8.43
CA THR A 60 -1.89 -21.53 9.78
C THR A 60 -3.03 -21.94 10.49
N ILE A 61 -4.07 -21.51 10.07
CA ILE A 61 -5.17 -21.73 10.72
C ILE A 61 -5.62 -23.01 10.90
N TRP A 62 -5.68 -23.73 9.96
CA TRP A 62 -6.32 -24.87 10.03
C TRP A 62 -5.68 -25.85 10.71
N ILE A 63 -4.61 -25.68 10.95
CA ILE A 63 -4.04 -26.69 11.57
C ILE A 63 -4.49 -27.04 12.76
#